data_7046fb455e786e160f6fdfe8f68450b7
#
_entry.id   7046fb455e786e160f6fdfe8f68450b7
#
_cell.length_a   1.000
_cell.length_b   1.000
_cell.length_c   1.000
_cell.angle_alpha   90.00
_cell.angle_beta   90.00
_cell.angle_gamma   90.00
#
_symmetry.space_group_name_H-M   'P 1'
#
loop_
_entity.id
_entity.type
_entity.pdbx_description
1 polymer ?
#
loop_
_entity_poly.entity_id
_entity_poly.type
_entity_poly.pdbx_seq_one_letter_code
_entity_poly.pdbx_strand_id
1 'polypeptide(L)'
;MDTDALEHRFLEGDQRALARAITLVESGYPEGQELLKRLRGRLSAKVVGLTGSPGAGKSTLSDRLIEALRKRGETVAVLAVDPSSPFTGGAILGDRIRMMRHHGDPGVYIRSLASRGALGGLAGATVASLSLLEAFGFDRILVETVGVGQSEVDIARVADTTVLILTPAAGDAVQAFKAGVMEIADLFVVNKFDLPGGERVVQELKTTLELAAAHPSGWKPSVLTAVAPKGEGLEALLEALDAHSAHLEERGLLESDRLERARFEVESVIQEWGRRRTREGLVLIGRVAAGQLTPEEAAQQLLGLPAGRLEGVSD
;
A
#
# COMPACT_ATOMS: atom_id res chain seq x y z
N MET A 1 -3.77 2.96 29.19
CA MET A 1 -4.45 1.69 28.87
C MET A 1 -3.39 0.61 28.97
N ASP A 2 -3.70 -0.49 29.60
CA ASP A 2 -2.74 -1.58 29.79
C ASP A 2 -2.41 -2.22 28.43
N THR A 3 -1.15 -2.07 28.00
CA THR A 3 -0.66 -2.61 26.72
C THR A 3 -0.69 -4.14 26.74
N ASP A 4 -0.46 -4.76 27.90
CA ASP A 4 -0.46 -6.21 28.05
C ASP A 4 -1.88 -6.78 27.86
N ALA A 5 -2.91 -6.13 28.41
CA ALA A 5 -4.29 -6.51 28.18
C ALA A 5 -4.73 -6.32 26.70
N LEU A 6 -4.22 -5.31 26.02
CA LEU A 6 -4.49 -5.09 24.61
C LEU A 6 -3.81 -6.17 23.75
N GLU A 7 -2.55 -6.48 24.03
CA GLU A 7 -1.79 -7.53 23.35
C GLU A 7 -2.47 -8.90 23.51
N HIS A 8 -2.88 -9.26 24.69
CA HIS A 8 -3.57 -10.54 24.96
C HIS A 8 -4.85 -10.68 24.11
N ARG A 9 -5.72 -9.67 24.13
CA ARG A 9 -6.95 -9.67 23.31
C ARG A 9 -6.65 -9.69 21.81
N PHE A 10 -5.58 -9.00 21.38
CA PHE A 10 -5.14 -9.03 19.99
C PHE A 10 -4.76 -10.45 19.55
N LEU A 11 -3.99 -11.16 20.39
CA LEU A 11 -3.55 -12.52 20.13
C LEU A 11 -4.68 -13.56 20.19
N GLU A 12 -5.78 -13.24 20.90
CA GLU A 12 -7.01 -14.03 20.92
C GLU A 12 -7.91 -13.79 19.71
N GLY A 13 -7.50 -12.93 18.75
CA GLY A 13 -8.27 -12.65 17.53
C GLY A 13 -9.40 -11.61 17.71
N ASP A 14 -9.34 -10.77 18.77
CA ASP A 14 -10.32 -9.70 18.96
C ASP A 14 -10.09 -8.55 17.96
N GLN A 15 -10.96 -8.45 16.96
CA GLN A 15 -10.90 -7.38 15.94
C GLN A 15 -11.03 -5.96 16.54
N ARG A 16 -11.63 -5.80 17.71
CA ARG A 16 -11.68 -4.49 18.41
C ARG A 16 -10.30 -4.13 18.97
N ALA A 17 -9.56 -5.13 19.46
CA ALA A 17 -8.17 -4.94 19.90
C ALA A 17 -7.28 -4.57 18.70
N LEU A 18 -7.43 -5.25 17.55
CA LEU A 18 -6.76 -4.90 16.31
C LEU A 18 -7.09 -3.45 15.88
N ALA A 19 -8.37 -3.08 15.85
CA ALA A 19 -8.78 -1.72 15.47
C ALA A 19 -8.16 -0.66 16.40
N ARG A 20 -8.05 -0.97 17.70
CA ARG A 20 -7.41 -0.09 18.68
C ARG A 20 -5.90 0.00 18.45
N ALA A 21 -5.23 -1.13 18.22
CA ALA A 21 -3.80 -1.18 17.92
C ALA A 21 -3.46 -0.33 16.70
N ILE A 22 -4.20 -0.48 15.59
CA ILE A 22 -4.04 0.34 14.39
C ILE A 22 -4.23 1.83 14.71
N THR A 23 -5.25 2.19 15.50
CA THR A 23 -5.48 3.60 15.89
C THR A 23 -4.32 4.17 16.71
N LEU A 24 -3.72 3.39 17.61
CA LEU A 24 -2.57 3.83 18.42
C LEU A 24 -1.34 4.09 17.53
N VAL A 25 -1.06 3.19 16.57
CA VAL A 25 0.04 3.32 15.62
C VAL A 25 -0.20 4.50 14.67
N GLU A 26 -1.39 4.61 14.11
CA GLU A 26 -1.80 5.70 13.21
C GLU A 26 -1.69 7.08 13.89
N SER A 27 -1.96 7.15 15.19
CA SER A 27 -1.90 8.39 15.97
C SER A 27 -0.51 8.66 16.58
N GLY A 28 0.46 7.75 16.38
CA GLY A 28 1.83 7.90 16.87
C GLY A 28 1.96 7.77 18.40
N TYR A 29 1.02 7.09 19.06
CA TYR A 29 1.13 6.85 20.50
C TYR A 29 2.25 5.87 20.85
N PRO A 30 3.01 6.11 21.94
CA PRO A 30 4.10 5.22 22.38
C PRO A 30 3.66 3.77 22.60
N GLU A 31 2.45 3.57 23.14
CA GLU A 31 1.85 2.26 23.36
C GLU A 31 1.64 1.48 22.04
N GLY A 32 1.32 2.19 20.96
CA GLY A 32 1.21 1.59 19.63
C GLY A 32 2.56 1.10 19.11
N GLN A 33 3.63 1.88 19.32
CA GLN A 33 4.98 1.49 18.92
C GLN A 33 5.50 0.31 19.76
N GLU A 34 5.24 0.29 21.04
CA GLU A 34 5.61 -0.83 21.91
C GLU A 34 4.88 -2.11 21.51
N LEU A 35 3.57 -2.03 21.24
CA LEU A 35 2.79 -3.17 20.77
C LEU A 35 3.29 -3.69 19.42
N LEU A 36 3.57 -2.80 18.48
CA LEU A 36 4.13 -3.16 17.17
C LEU A 36 5.46 -3.90 17.31
N LYS A 37 6.36 -3.43 18.20
CA LYS A 37 7.64 -4.06 18.48
C LYS A 37 7.47 -5.50 19.00
N ARG A 38 6.51 -5.74 19.90
CA ARG A 38 6.24 -7.06 20.48
C ARG A 38 5.62 -8.04 19.48
N LEU A 39 4.84 -7.53 18.53
CA LEU A 39 4.13 -8.32 17.52
C LEU A 39 4.94 -8.55 16.24
N ARG A 40 6.00 -7.78 15.99
CA ARG A 40 6.85 -7.96 14.80
C ARG A 40 7.43 -9.37 14.71
N GLY A 41 7.57 -9.85 13.45
CA GLY A 41 8.13 -11.17 13.14
C GLY A 41 7.08 -12.26 12.93
N ARG A 42 5.80 -11.97 13.11
CA ARG A 42 4.68 -12.89 12.79
C ARG A 42 4.16 -12.58 11.39
N LEU A 43 4.99 -12.74 10.39
CA LEU A 43 4.63 -12.42 9.00
C LEU A 43 4.13 -13.69 8.33
N SER A 44 2.85 -13.78 8.00
CA SER A 44 2.27 -14.95 7.34
C SER A 44 1.28 -14.61 6.22
N ALA A 45 0.78 -13.37 6.16
CA ALA A 45 -0.20 -12.99 5.15
C ALA A 45 0.45 -12.80 3.77
N LYS A 46 -0.31 -13.07 2.71
CA LYS A 46 0.03 -12.69 1.34
C LYS A 46 -0.55 -11.29 1.07
N VAL A 47 0.32 -10.33 0.83
CA VAL A 47 -0.07 -8.92 0.65
C VAL A 47 -0.24 -8.60 -0.83
N VAL A 48 -1.43 -8.22 -1.22
CA VAL A 48 -1.79 -7.86 -2.60
C VAL A 48 -2.08 -6.38 -2.69
N GLY A 49 -1.29 -5.66 -3.46
CA GLY A 49 -1.47 -4.25 -3.78
C GLY A 49 -2.36 -4.05 -5.01
N LEU A 50 -3.42 -3.27 -4.87
CA LEU A 50 -4.33 -2.93 -5.96
C LEU A 50 -4.16 -1.46 -6.32
N THR A 51 -3.64 -1.20 -7.53
CA THR A 51 -3.38 0.15 -8.03
C THR A 51 -4.02 0.36 -9.41
N GLY A 52 -4.08 1.59 -9.87
CA GLY A 52 -4.67 1.98 -11.15
C GLY A 52 -5.45 3.28 -11.06
N SER A 53 -5.83 3.84 -12.19
CA SER A 53 -6.48 5.14 -12.30
C SER A 53 -7.78 5.25 -11.50
N PRO A 54 -8.19 6.47 -11.11
CA PRO A 54 -9.51 6.70 -10.52
C PRO A 54 -10.60 6.18 -11.45
N GLY A 55 -11.57 5.46 -10.88
CA GLY A 55 -12.66 4.88 -11.67
C GLY A 55 -12.32 3.57 -12.40
N ALA A 56 -11.11 3.04 -12.31
CA ALA A 56 -10.75 1.73 -12.90
C ALA A 56 -11.53 0.56 -12.29
N GLY A 57 -12.16 0.76 -11.13
CA GLY A 57 -12.99 -0.24 -10.47
C GLY A 57 -12.24 -1.06 -9.43
N LYS A 58 -11.16 -0.51 -8.87
CA LYS A 58 -10.38 -1.13 -7.78
C LYS A 58 -11.26 -1.63 -6.64
N SER A 59 -12.04 -0.75 -6.02
CA SER A 59 -12.89 -1.10 -4.88
C SER A 59 -13.98 -2.13 -5.23
N THR A 60 -14.48 -2.13 -6.47
CA THR A 60 -15.42 -3.16 -6.93
C THR A 60 -14.72 -4.51 -7.11
N LEU A 61 -13.47 -4.49 -7.60
CA LEU A 61 -12.66 -5.69 -7.74
C LEU A 61 -12.26 -6.24 -6.36
N SER A 62 -11.82 -5.37 -5.44
CA SER A 62 -11.52 -5.72 -4.04
C SER A 62 -12.70 -6.41 -3.37
N ASP A 63 -13.89 -5.83 -3.50
CA ASP A 63 -15.13 -6.35 -2.94
C ASP A 63 -15.46 -7.75 -3.47
N ARG A 64 -15.24 -8.01 -4.75
CA ARG A 64 -15.41 -9.34 -5.35
C ARG A 64 -14.31 -10.32 -4.98
N LEU A 65 -13.07 -9.85 -4.86
CA LEU A 65 -11.95 -10.66 -4.36
C LEU A 65 -12.20 -11.12 -2.93
N ILE A 66 -12.69 -10.25 -2.04
CA ILE A 66 -13.06 -10.63 -0.67
C ILE A 66 -14.07 -11.79 -0.73
N GLU A 67 -15.14 -11.66 -1.52
CA GLU A 67 -16.15 -12.70 -1.64
C GLU A 67 -15.58 -14.04 -2.14
N ALA A 68 -14.70 -14.00 -3.14
CA ALA A 68 -14.10 -15.19 -3.72
C ALA A 68 -13.11 -15.86 -2.75
N LEU A 69 -12.26 -15.09 -2.06
CA LEU A 69 -11.34 -15.58 -1.03
C LEU A 69 -12.09 -16.18 0.17
N ARG A 70 -13.17 -15.53 0.62
CA ARG A 70 -14.03 -16.06 1.69
C ARG A 70 -14.69 -17.38 1.31
N LYS A 71 -15.09 -17.58 0.05
CA LYS A 71 -15.59 -18.86 -0.46
C LYS A 71 -14.53 -19.96 -0.44
N ARG A 72 -13.25 -19.62 -0.55
CA ARG A 72 -12.12 -20.54 -0.37
C ARG A 72 -11.76 -20.79 1.10
N GLY A 73 -12.47 -20.15 2.05
CA GLY A 73 -12.21 -20.26 3.48
C GLY A 73 -11.10 -19.35 4.00
N GLU A 74 -10.50 -18.53 3.16
CA GLU A 74 -9.42 -17.61 3.55
C GLU A 74 -9.97 -16.40 4.34
N THR A 75 -9.23 -15.96 5.34
CA THR A 75 -9.48 -14.70 6.08
C THR A 75 -8.84 -13.53 5.34
N VAL A 76 -9.54 -12.39 5.27
CA VAL A 76 -9.15 -11.27 4.41
C VAL A 76 -9.15 -9.96 5.18
N ALA A 77 -8.03 -9.24 5.19
CA ALA A 77 -8.00 -7.84 5.60
C ALA A 77 -7.94 -6.90 4.38
N VAL A 78 -8.59 -5.76 4.47
CA VAL A 78 -8.49 -4.67 3.47
C VAL A 78 -7.99 -3.41 4.14
N LEU A 79 -6.93 -2.85 3.57
CA LEU A 79 -6.36 -1.57 3.97
C LEU A 79 -6.55 -0.58 2.81
N ALA A 80 -7.60 0.23 2.88
CA ALA A 80 -7.85 1.27 1.90
C ALA A 80 -7.11 2.55 2.30
N VAL A 81 -6.22 3.03 1.44
CA VAL A 81 -5.44 4.24 1.68
C VAL A 81 -6.03 5.40 0.88
N ASP A 82 -6.76 6.25 1.57
CA ASP A 82 -7.47 7.39 1.00
C ASP A 82 -6.67 8.69 1.13
N PRO A 83 -6.84 9.66 0.19
CA PRO A 83 -6.34 11.01 0.41
C PRO A 83 -6.95 11.59 1.69
N SER A 84 -6.14 12.34 2.42
CA SER A 84 -6.63 13.05 3.60
C SER A 84 -7.64 14.13 3.20
N SER A 85 -8.76 14.20 3.91
CA SER A 85 -9.67 15.33 3.80
C SER A 85 -8.93 16.63 4.18
N PRO A 86 -8.94 17.68 3.35
CA PRO A 86 -8.30 18.95 3.69
C PRO A 86 -8.97 19.64 4.88
N PHE A 87 -10.20 19.24 5.24
CA PHE A 87 -10.97 19.86 6.34
C PHE A 87 -10.84 19.09 7.67
N THR A 88 -10.79 17.77 7.64
CA THR A 88 -10.80 16.94 8.84
C THR A 88 -9.48 16.20 9.08
N GLY A 89 -8.61 16.13 8.08
CA GLY A 89 -7.38 15.34 8.12
C GLY A 89 -7.62 13.81 8.16
N GLY A 90 -8.88 13.38 8.16
CA GLY A 90 -9.27 11.97 8.15
C GLY A 90 -9.47 11.41 6.73
N ALA A 91 -9.59 10.09 6.59
CA ALA A 91 -9.88 9.42 5.33
C ALA A 91 -11.26 9.85 4.78
N ILE A 92 -11.35 9.97 3.45
CA ILE A 92 -12.62 10.26 2.78
C ILE A 92 -13.39 8.94 2.68
N LEU A 93 -14.50 8.82 3.40
CA LEU A 93 -15.26 7.58 3.66
C LEU A 93 -15.93 6.90 2.43
N GLY A 94 -15.62 7.31 1.20
CA GLY A 94 -16.33 6.84 0.00
C GLY A 94 -16.25 5.33 -0.25
N ASP A 95 -15.09 4.71 0.00
CA ASP A 95 -14.86 3.29 -0.31
C ASP A 95 -15.39 2.35 0.79
N ARG A 96 -15.44 2.83 2.03
CA ARG A 96 -15.98 2.06 3.16
C ARG A 96 -17.45 1.67 2.96
N ILE A 97 -18.25 2.55 2.32
CA ILE A 97 -19.68 2.30 2.06
C ILE A 97 -19.86 1.15 1.07
N ARG A 98 -18.96 0.98 0.10
CA ARG A 98 -19.04 -0.07 -0.93
C ARG A 98 -18.79 -1.46 -0.38
N MET A 99 -17.97 -1.58 0.67
CA MET A 99 -17.61 -2.86 1.29
C MET A 99 -18.47 -3.20 2.52
N MET A 100 -19.53 -2.43 2.80
CA MET A 100 -20.42 -2.65 3.97
C MET A 100 -21.11 -4.02 3.96
N ARG A 101 -21.25 -4.68 2.83
CA ARG A 101 -21.86 -6.01 2.74
C ARG A 101 -21.05 -7.10 3.46
N HIS A 102 -19.75 -6.89 3.68
CA HIS A 102 -18.90 -7.80 4.45
C HIS A 102 -18.90 -7.51 5.96
N HIS A 103 -19.66 -6.48 6.37
CA HIS A 103 -19.79 -6.15 7.78
C HIS A 103 -20.52 -7.28 8.52
N GLY A 104 -19.86 -7.83 9.53
CA GLY A 104 -20.39 -8.97 10.29
C GLY A 104 -19.79 -10.32 9.89
N ASP A 105 -19.00 -10.44 8.82
CA ASP A 105 -18.20 -11.64 8.57
C ASP A 105 -16.95 -11.59 9.47
N PRO A 106 -16.79 -12.54 10.43
CA PRO A 106 -15.64 -12.55 11.34
C PRO A 106 -14.31 -12.83 10.63
N GLY A 107 -14.33 -13.35 9.41
CA GLY A 107 -13.14 -13.57 8.59
C GLY A 107 -12.77 -12.37 7.71
N VAL A 108 -13.45 -11.22 7.85
CA VAL A 108 -13.16 -10.01 7.07
C VAL A 108 -12.90 -8.83 8.01
N TYR A 109 -11.82 -8.10 7.74
CA TYR A 109 -11.51 -6.86 8.43
C TYR A 109 -11.24 -5.75 7.41
N ILE A 110 -11.86 -4.58 7.55
CA ILE A 110 -11.72 -3.46 6.63
C ILE A 110 -11.35 -2.20 7.39
N ARG A 111 -10.26 -1.56 6.99
CA ARG A 111 -9.79 -0.31 7.58
C ARG A 111 -9.43 0.69 6.48
N SER A 112 -9.96 1.91 6.58
CA SER A 112 -9.49 3.05 5.79
C SER A 112 -8.49 3.86 6.60
N LEU A 113 -7.37 4.21 5.99
CA LEU A 113 -6.34 5.10 6.52
C LEU A 113 -6.26 6.36 5.68
N ALA A 114 -6.00 7.48 6.33
CA ALA A 114 -5.72 8.74 5.65
C ALA A 114 -4.23 8.84 5.30
N SER A 115 -3.88 9.27 4.10
CA SER A 115 -2.49 9.48 3.66
C SER A 115 -1.76 10.62 4.41
N ARG A 116 -2.46 11.40 5.26
CA ARG A 116 -1.97 12.46 6.19
C ARG A 116 -0.85 13.32 5.64
N GLY A 117 -1.00 13.86 4.42
CA GLY A 117 -0.06 14.84 3.87
C GLY A 117 1.30 14.26 3.44
N ALA A 118 1.44 12.96 3.33
CA ALA A 118 2.44 12.40 2.43
C ALA A 118 2.05 12.89 1.04
N LEU A 119 2.88 13.71 0.40
CA LEU A 119 2.66 14.22 -0.96
C LEU A 119 2.50 13.02 -1.91
N GLY A 120 1.30 12.45 -1.93
CA GLY A 120 0.93 11.34 -2.78
C GLY A 120 1.43 9.93 -2.40
N GLY A 121 2.19 9.73 -1.32
CA GLY A 121 2.77 8.42 -0.95
C GLY A 121 2.04 7.67 0.17
N LEU A 122 2.38 6.40 0.37
CA LEU A 122 1.94 5.62 1.52
C LEU A 122 2.66 6.11 2.78
N ALA A 123 1.89 6.41 3.83
CA ALA A 123 2.45 6.88 5.10
C ALA A 123 3.07 5.71 5.90
N GLY A 124 4.05 6.00 6.74
CA GLY A 124 4.64 5.00 7.66
C GLY A 124 3.61 4.30 8.52
N ALA A 125 2.52 5.01 8.89
CA ALA A 125 1.37 4.41 9.58
C ALA A 125 0.67 3.31 8.77
N THR A 126 0.70 3.37 7.43
CA THR A 126 0.15 2.32 6.56
C THR A 126 0.98 1.04 6.67
N VAL A 127 2.31 1.16 6.62
CA VAL A 127 3.22 0.00 6.75
C VAL A 127 3.12 -0.62 8.13
N ALA A 128 3.10 0.20 9.18
CA ALA A 128 2.94 -0.26 10.55
C ALA A 128 1.57 -0.93 10.78
N SER A 129 0.50 -0.42 10.15
CA SER A 129 -0.83 -1.06 10.20
C SER A 129 -0.84 -2.39 9.44
N LEU A 130 -0.13 -2.48 8.31
CA LEU A 130 0.06 -3.72 7.58
C LEU A 130 0.74 -4.78 8.45
N SER A 131 1.83 -4.43 9.15
CA SER A 131 2.51 -5.33 10.08
C SER A 131 1.60 -5.84 11.21
N LEU A 132 0.67 -5.02 11.69
CA LEU A 132 -0.34 -5.46 12.67
C LEU A 132 -1.36 -6.43 12.04
N LEU A 133 -1.78 -6.21 10.79
CA LEU A 133 -2.69 -7.13 10.09
C LEU A 133 -2.03 -8.49 9.83
N GLU A 134 -0.75 -8.49 9.44
CA GLU A 134 0.04 -9.71 9.28
C GLU A 134 0.17 -10.47 10.62
N ALA A 135 0.49 -9.74 11.70
CA ALA A 135 0.63 -10.33 13.04
C ALA A 135 -0.69 -10.85 13.61
N PHE A 136 -1.83 -10.30 13.18
CA PHE A 136 -3.16 -10.75 13.58
C PHE A 136 -3.53 -12.10 12.95
N GLY A 137 -2.93 -12.45 11.80
CA GLY A 137 -3.04 -13.77 11.19
C GLY A 137 -4.09 -13.87 10.09
N PHE A 138 -4.28 -12.82 9.30
CA PHE A 138 -5.05 -12.92 8.06
C PHE A 138 -4.28 -13.71 7.00
N ASP A 139 -5.00 -14.51 6.18
CA ASP A 139 -4.41 -15.24 5.06
C ASP A 139 -4.04 -14.32 3.90
N ARG A 140 -4.90 -13.32 3.64
CA ARG A 140 -4.71 -12.30 2.59
C ARG A 140 -4.90 -10.90 3.14
N ILE A 141 -4.07 -9.98 2.66
CA ILE A 141 -4.24 -8.54 2.91
C ILE A 141 -4.30 -7.82 1.57
N LEU A 142 -5.40 -7.15 1.30
CA LEU A 142 -5.57 -6.31 0.12
C LEU A 142 -5.25 -4.86 0.53
N VAL A 143 -4.26 -4.26 -0.12
CA VAL A 143 -3.93 -2.84 0.04
C VAL A 143 -4.44 -2.10 -1.19
N GLU A 144 -5.40 -1.19 -1.00
CA GLU A 144 -6.00 -0.43 -2.09
C GLU A 144 -5.58 1.04 -2.02
N THR A 145 -5.09 1.59 -3.14
CA THR A 145 -4.79 3.02 -3.27
C THR A 145 -5.90 3.75 -4.02
N VAL A 146 -6.08 5.04 -3.74
CA VAL A 146 -7.13 5.85 -4.39
C VAL A 146 -6.80 6.23 -5.83
N GLY A 147 -5.62 5.89 -6.34
CA GLY A 147 -5.26 6.09 -7.73
C GLY A 147 -4.90 7.54 -8.07
N VAL A 148 -4.21 8.24 -7.16
CA VAL A 148 -3.68 9.58 -7.41
C VAL A 148 -2.24 9.72 -6.90
N GLY A 149 -1.30 9.86 -7.82
CA GLY A 149 0.07 10.26 -7.49
C GLY A 149 0.99 9.15 -7.00
N GLN A 150 1.94 9.49 -6.13
CA GLN A 150 3.05 8.64 -5.69
C GLN A 150 2.61 7.33 -5.01
N SER A 151 1.43 7.31 -4.37
CA SER A 151 0.89 6.10 -3.74
C SER A 151 0.70 4.93 -4.71
N GLU A 152 0.53 5.22 -6.02
CA GLU A 152 0.44 4.19 -7.06
C GLU A 152 1.76 3.43 -7.26
N VAL A 153 2.88 4.09 -7.02
CA VAL A 153 4.22 3.50 -7.12
C VAL A 153 4.65 2.89 -5.78
N ASP A 154 4.37 3.57 -4.67
CA ASP A 154 4.77 3.12 -3.34
C ASP A 154 4.09 1.80 -2.92
N ILE A 155 2.97 1.45 -3.56
CA ILE A 155 2.27 0.19 -3.26
C ILE A 155 3.15 -1.03 -3.53
N ALA A 156 3.98 -0.99 -4.57
CA ALA A 156 4.92 -2.06 -4.90
C ALA A 156 6.03 -2.24 -3.85
N ARG A 157 6.27 -1.23 -3.02
CA ARG A 157 7.25 -1.31 -1.92
C ARG A 157 6.70 -1.97 -0.66
N VAL A 158 5.38 -2.21 -0.61
CA VAL A 158 4.71 -2.76 0.57
C VAL A 158 3.95 -4.05 0.28
N ALA A 159 3.56 -4.29 -0.97
CA ALA A 159 2.86 -5.50 -1.40
C ALA A 159 3.84 -6.58 -1.86
N ASP A 160 3.47 -7.85 -1.68
CA ASP A 160 4.20 -8.98 -2.26
C ASP A 160 3.84 -9.17 -3.73
N THR A 161 2.59 -8.83 -4.09
CA THR A 161 2.08 -8.85 -5.47
C THR A 161 1.36 -7.55 -5.80
N THR A 162 1.80 -6.85 -6.82
CA THR A 162 1.16 -5.62 -7.30
C THR A 162 0.30 -5.89 -8.53
N VAL A 163 -0.99 -5.58 -8.42
CA VAL A 163 -1.98 -5.68 -9.50
C VAL A 163 -2.31 -4.29 -10.03
N LEU A 164 -1.97 -4.04 -11.28
CA LEU A 164 -2.36 -2.81 -11.98
C LEU A 164 -3.69 -3.01 -12.71
N ILE A 165 -4.69 -2.23 -12.32
CA ILE A 165 -6.04 -2.29 -12.88
C ILE A 165 -6.23 -1.16 -13.88
N LEU A 166 -6.51 -1.52 -15.12
CA LEU A 166 -6.73 -0.64 -16.26
C LEU A 166 -8.15 -0.81 -16.79
N THR A 167 -8.61 0.15 -17.60
CA THR A 167 -9.92 0.09 -18.28
C THR A 167 -9.77 0.32 -19.77
N PRO A 168 -10.78 -0.06 -20.59
CA PRO A 168 -10.81 0.25 -22.02
C PRO A 168 -10.88 1.75 -22.33
N ALA A 169 -11.04 2.63 -21.33
CA ALA A 169 -11.12 4.06 -21.53
C ALA A 169 -9.85 4.60 -22.21
N ALA A 170 -10.01 5.47 -23.19
CA ALA A 170 -8.91 6.05 -23.95
C ALA A 170 -7.93 6.81 -23.03
N GLY A 171 -6.66 6.38 -23.02
CA GLY A 171 -5.60 7.03 -22.27
C GLY A 171 -5.15 6.34 -20.98
N ASP A 172 -5.90 5.37 -20.43
CA ASP A 172 -5.54 4.68 -19.17
C ASP A 172 -4.18 3.96 -19.30
N ALA A 173 -3.96 3.19 -20.37
CA ALA A 173 -2.69 2.53 -20.62
C ALA A 173 -1.56 3.55 -20.82
N VAL A 174 -1.79 4.63 -21.57
CA VAL A 174 -0.79 5.69 -21.80
C VAL A 174 -0.45 6.43 -20.52
N GLN A 175 -1.41 6.66 -19.61
CA GLN A 175 -1.15 7.28 -18.32
C GLN A 175 -0.32 6.35 -17.41
N ALA A 176 -0.62 5.06 -17.39
CA ALA A 176 0.14 4.06 -16.64
C ALA A 176 1.61 3.99 -17.11
N PHE A 177 1.84 4.06 -18.44
CA PHE A 177 3.19 4.14 -19.00
C PHE A 177 3.96 5.36 -18.52
N LYS A 178 3.32 6.54 -18.55
CA LYS A 178 3.97 7.79 -18.13
C LYS A 178 4.27 7.86 -16.62
N ALA A 179 3.53 7.15 -15.81
CA ALA A 179 3.68 7.16 -14.35
C ALA A 179 4.72 6.16 -13.82
N GLY A 180 5.36 5.34 -14.68
CA GLY A 180 6.29 4.28 -14.23
C GLY A 180 5.60 3.10 -13.51
N VAL A 181 4.26 3.10 -13.48
CA VAL A 181 3.48 2.07 -12.77
C VAL A 181 3.51 0.73 -13.50
N MET A 182 3.82 0.76 -14.80
CA MET A 182 3.97 -0.46 -15.61
C MET A 182 5.17 -1.32 -15.18
N GLU A 183 6.23 -0.69 -14.68
CA GLU A 183 7.48 -1.35 -14.33
C GLU A 183 7.42 -2.08 -12.99
N ILE A 184 6.42 -1.73 -12.17
CA ILE A 184 6.26 -2.27 -10.81
C ILE A 184 5.11 -3.27 -10.69
N ALA A 185 4.34 -3.51 -11.77
CA ALA A 185 3.19 -4.38 -11.72
C ALA A 185 3.56 -5.83 -12.06
N ASP A 186 3.20 -6.74 -11.16
CA ASP A 186 3.35 -8.18 -11.37
C ASP A 186 2.21 -8.77 -12.19
N LEU A 187 1.01 -8.21 -12.06
CA LEU A 187 -0.19 -8.61 -12.79
C LEU A 187 -0.93 -7.40 -13.34
N PHE A 188 -1.48 -7.56 -14.54
CA PHE A 188 -2.29 -6.56 -15.21
C PHE A 188 -3.72 -7.06 -15.33
N VAL A 189 -4.70 -6.25 -14.95
CA VAL A 189 -6.12 -6.56 -15.08
C VAL A 189 -6.81 -5.49 -15.91
N VAL A 190 -7.27 -5.82 -17.10
CA VAL A 190 -8.14 -4.96 -17.90
C VAL A 190 -9.56 -5.18 -17.42
N ASN A 191 -10.01 -4.34 -16.49
CA ASN A 191 -11.36 -4.37 -15.92
C ASN A 191 -12.36 -3.63 -16.81
N LYS A 192 -13.66 -3.85 -16.59
CA LYS A 192 -14.74 -3.36 -17.46
C LYS A 192 -14.56 -3.84 -18.91
N PHE A 193 -14.13 -5.08 -19.06
CA PHE A 193 -13.81 -5.66 -20.36
C PHE A 193 -15.06 -5.81 -21.26
N ASP A 194 -16.25 -5.68 -20.71
CA ASP A 194 -17.52 -5.57 -21.43
C ASP A 194 -17.72 -4.24 -22.16
N LEU A 195 -16.86 -3.25 -21.92
CA LEU A 195 -16.85 -1.99 -22.68
C LEU A 195 -16.01 -2.11 -23.97
N PRO A 196 -16.37 -1.35 -25.03
CA PRO A 196 -15.59 -1.33 -26.28
C PRO A 196 -14.13 -0.91 -26.05
N GLY A 197 -13.20 -1.55 -26.77
CA GLY A 197 -11.77 -1.22 -26.73
C GLY A 197 -10.91 -2.06 -25.81
N GLY A 198 -11.50 -2.99 -25.03
CA GLY A 198 -10.76 -3.87 -24.12
C GLY A 198 -9.70 -4.72 -24.80
N GLU A 199 -10.04 -5.34 -25.94
CA GLU A 199 -9.10 -6.16 -26.71
C GLU A 199 -7.88 -5.37 -27.18
N ARG A 200 -8.10 -4.12 -27.60
CA ARG A 200 -7.01 -3.22 -27.98
C ARG A 200 -6.05 -2.95 -26.82
N VAL A 201 -6.57 -2.64 -25.63
CA VAL A 201 -5.74 -2.41 -24.44
C VAL A 201 -4.94 -3.67 -24.07
N VAL A 202 -5.56 -4.85 -24.13
CA VAL A 202 -4.87 -6.13 -23.89
C VAL A 202 -3.73 -6.33 -24.89
N GLN A 203 -3.94 -6.04 -26.18
CA GLN A 203 -2.91 -6.19 -27.18
C GLN A 203 -1.77 -5.18 -27.02
N GLU A 204 -2.08 -3.93 -26.72
CA GLU A 204 -1.09 -2.89 -26.41
C GLU A 204 -0.22 -3.28 -25.21
N LEU A 205 -0.84 -3.79 -24.12
CA LEU A 205 -0.13 -4.26 -22.95
C LEU A 205 0.80 -5.44 -23.27
N LYS A 206 0.31 -6.46 -23.97
CA LYS A 206 1.11 -7.63 -24.34
C LYS A 206 2.32 -7.23 -25.18
N THR A 207 2.12 -6.39 -26.20
CA THR A 207 3.23 -5.89 -27.05
C THR A 207 4.26 -5.13 -26.22
N THR A 208 3.80 -4.31 -25.28
CA THR A 208 4.71 -3.56 -24.41
C THR A 208 5.51 -4.46 -23.49
N LEU A 209 4.86 -5.44 -22.86
CA LEU A 209 5.52 -6.39 -21.96
C LEU A 209 6.52 -7.29 -22.71
N GLU A 210 6.30 -7.57 -23.99
CA GLU A 210 7.27 -8.28 -24.83
C GLU A 210 8.52 -7.45 -25.13
N LEU A 211 8.39 -6.13 -25.15
CA LEU A 211 9.49 -5.20 -25.40
C LEU A 211 10.19 -4.73 -24.11
N ALA A 212 9.55 -4.93 -22.96
CA ALA A 212 10.08 -4.53 -21.66
C ALA A 212 11.30 -5.40 -21.27
N ALA A 213 12.16 -4.83 -20.43
CA ALA A 213 13.23 -5.59 -19.80
C ALA A 213 12.64 -6.72 -18.93
N ALA A 214 13.40 -7.80 -18.72
CA ALA A 214 12.97 -8.89 -17.83
C ALA A 214 12.73 -8.34 -16.43
N HIS A 215 11.61 -8.77 -15.81
CA HIS A 215 11.30 -8.40 -14.44
C HIS A 215 12.43 -8.83 -13.49
N PRO A 216 12.85 -8.00 -12.51
CA PRO A 216 13.95 -8.34 -11.61
C PRO A 216 13.79 -9.68 -10.87
N SER A 217 12.56 -10.05 -10.51
CA SER A 217 12.24 -11.34 -9.88
C SER A 217 12.32 -12.54 -10.84
N GLY A 218 12.48 -12.31 -12.14
CA GLY A 218 12.33 -13.32 -13.19
C GLY A 218 10.88 -13.76 -13.42
N TRP A 219 9.91 -13.06 -12.83
CA TRP A 219 8.49 -13.25 -13.09
C TRP A 219 8.12 -12.72 -14.48
N LYS A 220 7.18 -13.36 -15.15
CA LYS A 220 6.61 -12.87 -16.41
C LYS A 220 5.20 -12.34 -16.12
N PRO A 221 4.99 -11.02 -16.10
CA PRO A 221 3.70 -10.44 -15.81
C PRO A 221 2.59 -10.94 -16.72
N SER A 222 1.42 -11.24 -16.17
CA SER A 222 0.25 -11.72 -16.90
C SER A 222 -0.75 -10.60 -17.14
N VAL A 223 -1.41 -10.62 -18.33
CA VAL A 223 -2.49 -9.71 -18.68
C VAL A 223 -3.81 -10.47 -18.63
N LEU A 224 -4.65 -10.12 -17.66
CA LEU A 224 -5.96 -10.71 -17.37
C LEU A 224 -7.08 -9.76 -17.75
N THR A 225 -8.27 -10.28 -17.96
CA THR A 225 -9.47 -9.48 -18.23
C THR A 225 -10.51 -9.72 -17.13
N ALA A 226 -11.27 -8.70 -16.78
CA ALA A 226 -12.31 -8.82 -15.77
C ALA A 226 -13.53 -7.95 -16.06
N VAL A 227 -14.69 -8.42 -15.60
CA VAL A 227 -15.90 -7.61 -15.45
C VAL A 227 -16.31 -7.72 -13.99
N ALA A 228 -15.68 -6.90 -13.14
CA ALA A 228 -15.77 -7.01 -11.70
C ALA A 228 -17.21 -7.07 -11.15
N PRO A 229 -18.19 -6.26 -11.60
CA PRO A 229 -19.57 -6.37 -11.11
C PRO A 229 -20.22 -7.73 -11.35
N LYS A 230 -19.83 -8.44 -12.42
CA LYS A 230 -20.35 -9.76 -12.78
C LYS A 230 -19.54 -10.92 -12.17
N GLY A 231 -18.37 -10.65 -11.60
CA GLY A 231 -17.46 -11.67 -11.12
C GLY A 231 -16.68 -12.40 -12.21
N GLU A 232 -16.77 -11.97 -13.47
CA GLU A 232 -16.04 -12.55 -14.58
C GLU A 232 -14.54 -12.23 -14.47
N GLY A 233 -13.68 -13.24 -14.70
CA GLY A 233 -12.22 -13.12 -14.64
C GLY A 233 -11.61 -13.21 -13.23
N LEU A 234 -12.42 -13.32 -12.16
CA LEU A 234 -11.92 -13.38 -10.78
C LEU A 234 -11.14 -14.65 -10.48
N GLU A 235 -11.59 -15.81 -10.97
CA GLU A 235 -10.89 -17.07 -10.72
C GLU A 235 -9.50 -17.06 -11.36
N ALA A 236 -9.39 -16.60 -12.60
CA ALA A 236 -8.10 -16.45 -13.27
C ALA A 236 -7.17 -15.46 -12.54
N LEU A 237 -7.73 -14.40 -11.93
CA LEU A 237 -6.96 -13.48 -11.11
C LEU A 237 -6.46 -14.15 -9.82
N LEU A 238 -7.30 -14.92 -9.14
CA LEU A 238 -6.89 -15.66 -7.93
C LEU A 238 -5.81 -16.71 -8.24
N GLU A 239 -5.94 -17.45 -9.34
CA GLU A 239 -4.91 -18.39 -9.80
C GLU A 239 -3.59 -17.68 -10.11
N ALA A 240 -3.62 -16.51 -10.75
CA ALA A 240 -2.44 -15.72 -11.04
C ALA A 240 -1.77 -15.16 -9.76
N LEU A 241 -2.57 -14.72 -8.77
CA LEU A 241 -2.08 -14.31 -7.45
C LEU A 241 -1.39 -15.45 -6.72
N ASP A 242 -1.99 -16.65 -6.75
CA ASP A 242 -1.41 -17.83 -6.12
C ASP A 242 -0.13 -18.27 -6.83
N ALA A 243 -0.10 -18.23 -8.16
CA ALA A 243 1.09 -18.55 -8.96
C ALA A 243 2.24 -17.58 -8.70
N HIS A 244 1.96 -16.28 -8.59
CA HIS A 244 2.99 -15.29 -8.24
C HIS A 244 3.53 -15.51 -6.82
N SER A 245 2.65 -15.74 -5.84
CA SER A 245 3.07 -16.06 -4.47
C SER A 245 3.98 -17.31 -4.42
N ALA A 246 3.62 -18.36 -5.14
CA ALA A 246 4.44 -19.57 -5.23
C ALA A 246 5.81 -19.30 -5.89
N HIS A 247 5.86 -18.46 -6.93
CA HIS A 247 7.10 -18.05 -7.57
C HIS A 247 8.03 -17.31 -6.58
N LEU A 248 7.50 -16.38 -5.78
CA LEU A 248 8.28 -15.67 -4.77
C LEU A 248 8.84 -16.61 -3.69
N GLU A 249 8.02 -17.55 -3.24
CA GLU A 249 8.41 -18.58 -2.26
C GLU A 249 9.53 -19.49 -2.81
N GLU A 250 9.35 -20.04 -4.02
CA GLU A 250 10.32 -20.92 -4.68
C GLU A 250 11.67 -20.25 -4.96
N ARG A 251 11.65 -18.94 -5.24
CA ARG A 251 12.85 -18.15 -5.49
C ARG A 251 13.48 -17.56 -4.24
N GLY A 252 12.85 -17.69 -3.07
CA GLY A 252 13.33 -17.10 -1.81
C GLY A 252 13.31 -15.56 -1.81
N LEU A 253 12.44 -14.94 -2.62
CA LEU A 253 12.38 -13.47 -2.77
C LEU A 253 11.64 -12.77 -1.63
N LEU A 254 10.78 -13.47 -0.89
CA LEU A 254 10.00 -12.89 0.20
C LEU A 254 10.85 -12.22 1.29
N GLU A 255 12.08 -12.69 1.51
CA GLU A 255 12.98 -12.08 2.50
C GLU A 255 13.52 -10.74 2.01
N SER A 256 13.90 -10.63 0.73
CA SER A 256 14.33 -9.37 0.12
C SER A 256 13.21 -8.35 0.09
N ASP A 257 11.99 -8.76 -0.23
CA ASP A 257 10.81 -7.89 -0.27
C ASP A 257 10.48 -7.35 1.12
N ARG A 258 10.62 -8.18 2.16
CA ARG A 258 10.48 -7.76 3.56
C ARG A 258 11.53 -6.73 3.97
N LEU A 259 12.78 -6.89 3.50
CA LEU A 259 13.84 -5.94 3.76
C LEU A 259 13.54 -4.59 3.10
N GLU A 260 13.12 -4.59 1.84
CA GLU A 260 12.71 -3.37 1.13
C GLU A 260 11.50 -2.70 1.79
N ARG A 261 10.52 -3.47 2.27
CA ARG A 261 9.39 -2.94 3.04
C ARG A 261 9.85 -2.28 4.35
N ALA A 262 10.76 -2.93 5.09
CA ALA A 262 11.33 -2.36 6.30
C ALA A 262 12.12 -1.07 6.02
N ARG A 263 12.90 -1.04 4.94
CA ARG A 263 13.60 0.14 4.46
C ARG A 263 12.62 1.29 4.16
N PHE A 264 11.56 1.00 3.41
CA PHE A 264 10.51 1.97 3.10
C PHE A 264 9.84 2.53 4.35
N GLU A 265 9.58 1.68 5.36
CA GLU A 265 9.03 2.12 6.65
C GLU A 265 9.96 3.12 7.34
N VAL A 266 11.25 2.80 7.43
CA VAL A 266 12.25 3.70 8.04
C VAL A 266 12.34 5.02 7.28
N GLU A 267 12.42 4.97 5.94
CA GLU A 267 12.43 6.17 5.09
C GLU A 267 11.19 7.04 5.32
N SER A 268 10.01 6.41 5.42
CA SER A 268 8.75 7.11 5.68
C SER A 268 8.75 7.82 7.04
N VAL A 269 9.27 7.17 8.08
CA VAL A 269 9.40 7.77 9.43
C VAL A 269 10.37 8.96 9.41
N ILE A 270 11.51 8.83 8.73
CA ILE A 270 12.51 9.90 8.60
C ILE A 270 11.89 11.11 7.88
N GLN A 271 11.16 10.87 6.78
CA GLN A 271 10.46 11.93 6.04
C GLN A 271 9.41 12.65 6.88
N GLU A 272 8.63 11.90 7.67
CA GLU A 272 7.61 12.47 8.55
C GLU A 272 8.24 13.32 9.65
N TRP A 273 9.32 12.85 10.27
CA TRP A 273 10.11 13.61 11.24
C TRP A 273 10.69 14.88 10.63
N GLY A 274 11.26 14.78 9.44
CA GLY A 274 11.78 15.93 8.71
C GLY A 274 10.71 16.99 8.48
N ARG A 275 9.54 16.60 7.97
CA ARG A 275 8.40 17.51 7.74
C ARG A 275 7.91 18.16 9.04
N ARG A 276 7.79 17.38 10.12
CA ARG A 276 7.36 17.89 11.42
C ARG A 276 8.35 18.93 11.94
N ARG A 277 9.65 18.61 11.95
CA ARG A 277 10.71 19.51 12.38
C ARG A 277 10.77 20.79 11.55
N THR A 278 10.55 20.69 10.23
CA THR A 278 10.50 21.86 9.34
C THR A 278 9.33 22.77 9.69
N ARG A 279 8.15 22.22 10.00
CA ARG A 279 6.97 23.03 10.42
C ARG A 279 7.20 23.72 11.77
N GLU A 280 7.85 23.06 12.71
CA GLU A 280 8.17 23.61 14.05
C GLU A 280 9.31 24.63 13.97
N GLY A 281 10.18 24.53 12.97
CA GLY A 281 11.41 25.31 12.81
C GLY A 281 11.27 26.61 12.01
N LEU A 282 10.12 27.31 12.07
CA LEU A 282 9.84 28.52 11.27
C LEU A 282 10.94 29.62 11.39
N VAL A 283 11.58 29.74 12.54
CA VAL A 283 12.67 30.69 12.75
C VAL A 283 13.89 30.37 11.84
N LEU A 284 14.28 29.10 11.75
CA LEU A 284 15.37 28.66 10.89
C LEU A 284 15.01 28.82 9.41
N ILE A 285 13.76 28.51 9.05
CA ILE A 285 13.25 28.72 7.69
C ILE A 285 13.30 30.22 7.32
N GLY A 286 12.93 31.11 8.24
CA GLY A 286 13.05 32.57 8.04
C GLY A 286 14.49 33.02 7.80
N ARG A 287 15.47 32.44 8.51
CA ARG A 287 16.90 32.71 8.30
C ARG A 287 17.41 32.21 6.94
N VAL A 288 16.92 31.08 6.45
CA VAL A 288 17.20 30.60 5.08
C VAL A 288 16.62 31.56 4.05
N ALA A 289 15.37 31.97 4.21
CA ALA A 289 14.74 32.94 3.31
C ALA A 289 15.45 34.31 3.28
N ALA A 290 16.08 34.71 4.41
CA ALA A 290 16.88 35.93 4.53
C ALA A 290 18.33 35.75 4.04
N GLY A 291 18.72 34.57 3.53
CA GLY A 291 20.08 34.29 3.08
C GLY A 291 21.16 34.19 4.21
N GLN A 292 20.69 34.00 5.46
CA GLN A 292 21.59 33.94 6.65
C GLN A 292 22.05 32.50 6.94
N LEU A 293 21.39 31.51 6.38
CA LEU A 293 21.71 30.07 6.47
C LEU A 293 21.47 29.41 5.11
N THR A 294 22.26 28.40 4.82
CA THR A 294 21.93 27.47 3.71
C THR A 294 20.81 26.51 4.13
N PRO A 295 20.05 25.94 3.16
CA PRO A 295 19.07 24.89 3.46
C PRO A 295 19.68 23.70 4.22
N GLU A 296 20.93 23.32 3.90
CA GLU A 296 21.63 22.21 4.56
C GLU A 296 21.95 22.52 6.01
N GLU A 297 22.48 23.71 6.31
CA GLU A 297 22.75 24.15 7.69
C GLU A 297 21.47 24.21 8.53
N ALA A 298 20.37 24.68 7.94
CA ALA A 298 19.08 24.67 8.61
C ALA A 298 18.55 23.26 8.87
N ALA A 299 18.69 22.35 7.91
CA ALA A 299 18.29 20.95 8.05
C ALA A 299 19.10 20.24 9.15
N GLN A 300 20.43 20.45 9.19
CA GLN A 300 21.29 19.92 10.25
C GLN A 300 20.85 20.39 11.64
N GLN A 301 20.56 21.68 11.79
CA GLN A 301 20.08 22.24 13.06
C GLN A 301 18.69 21.69 13.45
N LEU A 302 17.76 21.54 12.49
CA LEU A 302 16.43 20.97 12.71
C LEU A 302 16.49 19.51 13.16
N LEU A 303 17.44 18.74 12.62
CA LEU A 303 17.62 17.32 12.94
C LEU A 303 18.54 17.09 14.14
N GLY A 304 19.16 18.15 14.70
CA GLY A 304 20.10 18.04 15.81
C GLY A 304 21.41 17.33 15.41
N LEU A 305 21.79 17.40 14.14
CA LEU A 305 23.02 16.82 13.63
C LEU A 305 24.21 17.75 13.90
N PRO A 306 25.42 17.23 14.18
CA PRO A 306 26.60 18.04 14.36
C PRO A 306 26.92 18.83 13.09
N ALA A 307 27.44 20.04 13.25
CA ALA A 307 27.92 20.86 12.15
C ALA A 307 29.11 20.18 11.46
N GLY A 308 28.95 19.81 10.21
CA GLY A 308 29.96 19.16 9.39
C GLY A 308 29.60 17.74 8.99
N ARG A 309 29.46 17.54 7.66
CA ARG A 309 29.26 16.29 6.92
C ARG A 309 27.86 15.69 6.86
N LEU A 310 27.08 16.18 5.88
CA LEU A 310 26.38 15.29 4.97
C LEU A 310 27.32 15.06 3.77
N GLU A 311 28.51 14.46 4.00
CA GLU A 311 29.26 13.91 2.89
C GLU A 311 28.56 12.65 2.45
N GLY A 312 28.17 12.64 1.17
CA GLY A 312 27.50 11.54 0.54
C GLY A 312 28.23 10.23 0.81
N VAL A 313 27.47 9.24 1.23
CA VAL A 313 27.83 7.86 1.01
C VAL A 313 27.80 7.71 -0.51
N SER A 314 28.97 7.84 -1.13
CA SER A 314 29.18 7.38 -2.50
C SER A 314 28.96 5.88 -2.49
N ASP A 315 28.11 5.42 -3.40
CA ASP A 315 27.69 4.08 -3.80
C ASP A 315 28.58 2.90 -3.38
#